data_52b0182b6493ba2ff5fa45f2428ce602
#
_entry.id   52b0182b6493ba2ff5fa45f2428ce602
#
_cell.length_a   1.000
_cell.length_b   1.000
_cell.length_c   1.000
_cell.angle_alpha   90.00
_cell.angle_beta   90.00
_cell.angle_gamma   90.00
#
_symmetry.space_group_name_H-M   'P 1'
#
loop_
_entity.id
_entity.type
_entity.pdbx_description
1 polymer ?
#
loop_
_entity_poly.entity_id
_entity_poly.type
_entity_poly.pdbx_seq_one_letter_code
_entity_poly.pdbx_strand_id
1 'polypeptide(L)'
;MGCWFIACGLWVPSLGPLSRSLNFTRTTLFMPRPILATIHAAALSHNLARVRSAAPDARVWAIVKANAYGHGIERTFEGLRSADGFALLDLAEARALRALDWRGPILLLEGCFEARDLELCSRLSLWHVVHCNEQIDMLAAHKTLSPQRVFLKMNSGMNRLGFTPERYRAAWTRLNVLPQVDEISLMTHFSDADGPKGVAAQIKAFESVTHDLPGERSLSNSAGVLRHPGELAARSDWIRPGIAVYGSAPDFPERSAADWGLLPTMTLRSKIIAVQNLVAGDTVGYGSSFTATQAMRIGVVACGYADGYPRHCTTGTPVLVDGVRCRTVGRVSMDMITVDLSPVPAAGMGSEVTLWGQSSGGAVLPIDEVAQAGGTVGYELMCALALRVPVVVE
;
A
#
# COMPACT_ATOMS: atom_id res chain seq x y z
N MET A 1 -37.16 60.16 28.58
CA MET A 1 -37.48 58.82 28.12
C MET A 1 -36.20 58.00 28.19
N GLY A 2 -36.04 57.21 29.23
CA GLY A 2 -34.83 56.47 29.52
C GLY A 2 -34.89 55.04 28.96
N CYS A 3 -33.79 54.58 28.28
CA CYS A 3 -33.60 53.20 27.96
C CYS A 3 -32.52 52.60 28.86
N TRP A 4 -32.90 51.58 29.59
CA TRP A 4 -32.02 50.79 30.44
C TRP A 4 -31.27 49.74 29.61
N PHE A 5 -29.93 49.70 29.69
CA PHE A 5 -29.15 48.59 29.23
C PHE A 5 -28.90 47.60 30.39
N ILE A 6 -29.39 46.38 30.24
CA ILE A 6 -29.08 45.25 31.13
C ILE A 6 -27.86 44.55 30.59
N ALA A 7 -26.74 44.59 31.34
CA ALA A 7 -25.55 43.83 31.07
C ALA A 7 -25.71 42.41 31.62
N CYS A 8 -25.80 41.39 30.77
CA CYS A 8 -25.72 39.99 31.13
C CYS A 8 -24.24 39.57 31.18
N GLY A 9 -23.68 39.40 32.35
CA GLY A 9 -22.36 38.82 32.57
C GLY A 9 -22.39 37.31 32.33
N LEU A 10 -21.70 36.83 31.29
CA LEU A 10 -21.46 35.41 31.12
C LEU A 10 -20.24 34.98 31.95
N TRP A 11 -20.51 34.12 32.90
CA TRP A 11 -19.52 33.45 33.75
C TRP A 11 -18.91 32.29 32.93
N VAL A 12 -17.57 32.31 32.68
CA VAL A 12 -16.84 31.22 32.01
C VAL A 12 -16.12 30.42 33.09
N PRO A 13 -16.43 29.14 33.29
CA PRO A 13 -15.65 28.32 34.21
C PRO A 13 -14.31 27.95 33.62
N SER A 14 -13.23 28.15 34.37
CA SER A 14 -11.88 27.72 34.05
C SER A 14 -11.79 26.19 34.05
N LEU A 15 -11.51 25.59 32.90
CA LEU A 15 -11.19 24.18 32.79
C LEU A 15 -9.71 23.95 33.14
N GLY A 16 -9.48 23.29 34.29
CA GLY A 16 -8.16 22.76 34.67
C GLY A 16 -7.67 21.63 33.75
N PRO A 17 -6.36 21.26 33.79
CA PRO A 17 -5.79 20.27 32.91
C PRO A 17 -6.31 18.87 33.19
N LEU A 18 -7.14 18.32 32.32
CA LEU A 18 -7.54 16.91 32.34
C LEU A 18 -6.44 16.06 31.72
N SER A 19 -5.56 15.50 32.56
CA SER A 19 -4.75 14.35 32.19
C SER A 19 -5.67 13.13 32.07
N ARG A 20 -6.15 12.85 30.86
CA ARG A 20 -6.83 11.58 30.58
C ARG A 20 -5.78 10.57 30.06
N SER A 21 -5.38 9.67 30.95
CA SER A 21 -4.83 8.38 30.57
C SER A 21 -5.89 7.65 29.73
N LEU A 22 -5.63 7.51 28.43
CA LEU A 22 -6.45 6.68 27.54
C LEU A 22 -6.19 5.21 27.92
N ASN A 23 -6.96 4.70 28.85
CA ASN A 23 -7.13 3.26 29.02
C ASN A 23 -7.89 2.76 27.78
N PHE A 24 -7.19 2.11 26.85
CA PHE A 24 -7.80 1.28 25.82
C PHE A 24 -8.49 0.08 26.48
N THR A 25 -9.70 0.28 26.97
CA THR A 25 -10.61 -0.84 27.23
C THR A 25 -10.88 -1.48 25.88
N ARG A 26 -10.62 -2.79 25.77
CA ARG A 26 -11.07 -3.65 24.67
C ARG A 26 -12.57 -3.46 24.52
N THR A 27 -12.98 -2.50 23.70
CA THR A 27 -14.36 -2.40 23.25
C THR A 27 -14.60 -3.63 22.40
N THR A 28 -15.41 -4.55 22.86
CA THR A 28 -15.89 -5.68 22.07
C THR A 28 -16.63 -5.08 20.88
N LEU A 29 -15.95 -4.97 19.74
CA LEU A 29 -16.56 -4.53 18.50
C LEU A 29 -17.70 -5.51 18.19
N PHE A 30 -18.95 -5.04 18.31
CA PHE A 30 -20.09 -5.80 17.84
C PHE A 30 -19.99 -5.89 16.32
N MET A 31 -19.52 -7.03 15.82
CA MET A 31 -19.37 -7.28 14.39
C MET A 31 -20.57 -8.11 13.92
N PRO A 32 -21.57 -7.48 13.29
CA PRO A 32 -22.77 -8.21 12.85
C PRO A 32 -22.46 -9.19 11.69
N ARG A 33 -21.41 -8.96 10.91
CA ARG A 33 -20.91 -9.88 9.89
C ARG A 33 -19.54 -10.44 10.30
N PRO A 34 -19.30 -11.74 10.10
CA PRO A 34 -18.08 -12.41 10.57
C PRO A 34 -16.87 -12.20 9.62
N ILE A 35 -16.74 -11.01 9.00
CA ILE A 35 -15.59 -10.65 8.17
C ILE A 35 -14.69 -9.67 8.93
N LEU A 36 -13.38 -9.86 8.81
CA LEU A 36 -12.38 -9.09 9.53
C LEU A 36 -11.09 -9.01 8.72
N ALA A 37 -10.51 -7.83 8.61
CA ALA A 37 -9.13 -7.65 8.18
C ALA A 37 -8.23 -7.43 9.40
N THR A 38 -7.10 -8.12 9.43
CA THR A 38 -6.07 -7.96 10.47
C THR A 38 -4.82 -7.41 9.82
N ILE A 39 -4.28 -6.32 10.36
CA ILE A 39 -2.99 -5.75 9.96
C ILE A 39 -1.93 -6.20 10.96
N HIS A 40 -0.86 -6.83 10.46
CA HIS A 40 0.22 -7.38 11.26
C HIS A 40 1.40 -6.39 11.30
N ALA A 41 1.49 -5.59 12.36
CA ALA A 41 2.52 -4.55 12.50
C ALA A 41 3.93 -5.14 12.56
N ALA A 42 4.10 -6.28 13.22
CA ALA A 42 5.38 -6.99 13.28
C ALA A 42 5.85 -7.49 11.90
N ALA A 43 4.92 -7.92 11.02
CA ALA A 43 5.25 -8.33 9.66
C ALA A 43 5.71 -7.13 8.80
N LEU A 44 5.11 -5.94 8.97
CA LEU A 44 5.59 -4.72 8.31
C LEU A 44 7.04 -4.40 8.71
N SER A 45 7.35 -4.44 10.01
CA SER A 45 8.72 -4.20 10.51
C SER A 45 9.71 -5.24 9.98
N HIS A 46 9.30 -6.52 9.96
CA HIS A 46 10.12 -7.60 9.41
C HIS A 46 10.41 -7.40 7.92
N ASN A 47 9.38 -7.11 7.12
CA ASN A 47 9.53 -6.91 5.68
C ASN A 47 10.39 -5.67 5.36
N LEU A 48 10.22 -4.59 6.13
CA LEU A 48 11.06 -3.40 6.01
C LEU A 48 12.53 -3.73 6.30
N ALA A 49 12.81 -4.50 7.36
CA ALA A 49 14.17 -4.95 7.69
C ALA A 49 14.73 -5.88 6.60
N ARG A 50 13.90 -6.77 6.04
CA ARG A 50 14.29 -7.67 4.95
C ARG A 50 14.71 -6.89 3.69
N VAL A 51 13.94 -5.86 3.32
CA VAL A 51 14.27 -4.98 2.19
C VAL A 51 15.55 -4.19 2.47
N ARG A 52 15.71 -3.65 3.68
CA ARG A 52 16.92 -2.93 4.10
C ARG A 52 18.15 -3.81 4.00
N SER A 53 18.06 -5.09 4.37
CA SER A 53 19.19 -6.03 4.28
C SER A 53 19.64 -6.31 2.83
N ALA A 54 18.79 -6.09 1.84
CA ALA A 54 19.13 -6.21 0.42
C ALA A 54 19.84 -4.97 -0.15
N ALA A 55 19.77 -3.81 0.54
CA ALA A 55 20.42 -2.57 0.17
C ALA A 55 20.89 -1.83 1.45
N PRO A 56 21.92 -2.36 2.17
CA PRO A 56 22.28 -1.92 3.51
C PRO A 56 22.81 -0.47 3.58
N ASP A 57 23.38 0.03 2.50
CA ASP A 57 23.94 1.38 2.41
C ASP A 57 22.92 2.43 1.98
N ALA A 58 21.73 2.00 1.52
CA ALA A 58 20.69 2.90 1.05
C ALA A 58 19.68 3.22 2.15
N ARG A 59 19.21 4.47 2.15
CA ARG A 59 18.05 4.88 2.95
C ARG A 59 16.76 4.38 2.32
N VAL A 60 15.76 4.13 3.14
CA VAL A 60 14.50 3.51 2.73
C VAL A 60 13.34 4.49 2.83
N TRP A 61 12.72 4.78 1.71
CA TRP A 61 11.40 5.36 1.65
C TRP A 61 10.35 4.27 1.88
N ALA A 62 9.65 4.25 3.01
CA ALA A 62 8.44 3.46 3.16
C ALA A 62 7.33 4.06 2.29
N ILE A 63 6.88 3.32 1.29
CA ILE A 63 5.82 3.79 0.37
C ILE A 63 4.47 3.56 1.02
N VAL A 64 3.76 4.64 1.40
CA VAL A 64 2.48 4.59 2.11
C VAL A 64 1.33 5.27 1.35
N LYS A 65 1.48 5.49 0.06
CA LYS A 65 0.41 6.00 -0.80
C LYS A 65 -0.81 5.08 -0.81
N ALA A 66 -1.96 5.61 -1.23
CA ALA A 66 -3.24 4.91 -1.25
C ALA A 66 -3.61 4.34 0.14
N ASN A 67 -3.50 5.22 1.15
CA ASN A 67 -3.76 4.86 2.55
C ASN A 67 -2.94 3.63 3.00
N ALA A 68 -1.61 3.69 2.76
CA ALA A 68 -0.69 2.59 3.01
C ALA A 68 -1.13 1.28 2.34
N TYR A 69 -1.38 1.33 1.02
CA TYR A 69 -1.88 0.18 0.25
C TYR A 69 -3.13 -0.45 0.89
N GLY A 70 -4.07 0.37 1.33
CA GLY A 70 -5.32 -0.06 1.97
C GLY A 70 -5.21 -0.50 3.43
N HIS A 71 -4.00 -0.59 3.99
CA HIS A 71 -3.80 -0.99 5.37
C HIS A 71 -4.21 0.09 6.39
N GLY A 72 -4.14 1.37 5.97
CA GLY A 72 -4.33 2.53 6.85
C GLY A 72 -3.00 3.08 7.37
N ILE A 73 -2.75 4.38 7.15
CA ILE A 73 -1.51 5.04 7.57
C ILE A 73 -1.30 4.92 9.08
N GLU A 74 -2.33 5.22 9.86
CA GLU A 74 -2.28 5.16 11.32
C GLU A 74 -1.99 3.75 11.84
N ARG A 75 -2.52 2.71 11.15
CA ARG A 75 -2.33 1.31 11.54
C ARG A 75 -0.95 0.78 11.21
N THR A 76 -0.34 1.30 10.15
CA THR A 76 0.99 0.84 9.67
C THR A 76 2.14 1.65 10.26
N PHE A 77 1.88 2.81 10.83
CA PHE A 77 2.90 3.76 11.25
C PHE A 77 3.95 3.16 12.18
N GLU A 78 3.53 2.49 13.25
CA GLU A 78 4.47 1.90 14.21
C GLU A 78 5.32 0.79 13.57
N GLY A 79 4.72 -0.06 12.71
CA GLY A 79 5.44 -1.09 11.98
C GLY A 79 6.45 -0.56 10.96
N LEU A 80 6.26 0.67 10.48
CA LEU A 80 7.12 1.31 9.49
C LEU A 80 8.01 2.43 10.07
N ARG A 81 7.93 2.69 11.36
CA ARG A 81 8.60 3.82 12.02
C ARG A 81 10.12 3.80 11.89
N SER A 82 10.73 2.65 11.66
CA SER A 82 12.17 2.51 11.44
C SER A 82 12.63 2.87 10.02
N ALA A 83 11.74 3.25 9.10
CA ALA A 83 12.10 3.78 7.79
C ALA A 83 12.85 5.12 7.93
N ASP A 84 13.64 5.47 6.91
CA ASP A 84 14.36 6.75 6.88
C ASP A 84 13.48 7.90 6.40
N GLY A 85 12.38 7.57 5.71
CA GLY A 85 11.36 8.51 5.26
C GLY A 85 10.09 7.80 4.79
N PHE A 86 9.02 8.57 4.62
CA PHE A 86 7.78 8.09 4.04
C PHE A 86 7.57 8.72 2.66
N ALA A 87 7.03 7.94 1.72
CA ALA A 87 6.69 8.46 0.40
C ALA A 87 5.24 8.12 0.01
N LEU A 88 4.55 9.10 -0.49
CA LEU A 88 3.09 9.10 -0.69
C LEU A 88 2.70 10.03 -1.85
N LEU A 89 1.41 10.23 -2.08
CA LEU A 89 0.90 11.10 -3.13
C LEU A 89 0.07 12.27 -2.60
N ASP A 90 -0.74 12.03 -1.56
CA ASP A 90 -1.75 12.96 -1.08
C ASP A 90 -1.25 13.79 0.11
N LEU A 91 -1.50 15.10 0.07
CA LEU A 91 -1.19 16.02 1.17
C LEU A 91 -1.96 15.70 2.46
N ALA A 92 -3.15 15.07 2.35
CA ALA A 92 -3.89 14.60 3.54
C ALA A 92 -3.15 13.44 4.22
N GLU A 93 -2.56 12.51 3.45
CA GLU A 93 -1.71 11.43 3.97
C GLU A 93 -0.45 12.00 4.67
N ALA A 94 0.17 13.04 4.08
CA ALA A 94 1.30 13.72 4.70
C ALA A 94 0.92 14.40 6.04
N ARG A 95 -0.25 15.02 6.12
CA ARG A 95 -0.78 15.59 7.36
C ARG A 95 -1.03 14.51 8.43
N ALA A 96 -1.57 13.35 8.03
CA ALA A 96 -1.78 12.24 8.95
C ALA A 96 -0.46 11.77 9.57
N LEU A 97 0.60 11.61 8.77
CA LEU A 97 1.94 11.26 9.29
C LEU A 97 2.50 12.34 10.25
N ARG A 98 2.33 13.63 9.92
CA ARG A 98 2.75 14.70 10.84
C ARG A 98 1.95 14.72 12.15
N ALA A 99 0.66 14.37 12.08
CA ALA A 99 -0.19 14.24 13.27
C ALA A 99 0.20 13.04 14.15
N LEU A 100 0.80 11.99 13.56
CA LEU A 100 1.40 10.85 14.27
C LEU A 100 2.82 11.17 14.81
N ASP A 101 3.21 12.44 14.81
CA ASP A 101 4.50 12.94 15.30
C ASP A 101 5.73 12.46 14.47
N TRP A 102 5.53 12.10 13.22
CA TRP A 102 6.66 11.87 12.33
C TRP A 102 7.36 13.17 11.98
N ARG A 103 8.65 13.29 12.31
CA ARG A 103 9.49 14.49 12.04
C ARG A 103 10.49 14.28 10.91
N GLY A 104 10.67 13.04 10.45
CA GLY A 104 11.57 12.71 9.34
C GLY A 104 11.03 13.13 7.98
N PRO A 105 11.79 12.85 6.91
CA PRO A 105 11.43 13.18 5.54
C PRO A 105 10.10 12.59 5.10
N ILE A 106 9.32 13.33 4.31
CA ILE A 106 8.14 12.86 3.58
C ILE A 106 8.27 13.33 2.14
N LEU A 107 8.12 12.40 1.18
CA LEU A 107 8.26 12.65 -0.25
C LEU A 107 6.93 12.52 -0.99
N LEU A 108 6.51 13.56 -1.71
CA LEU A 108 5.41 13.51 -2.67
C LEU A 108 5.91 12.95 -4.01
N LEU A 109 5.49 11.73 -4.36
CA LEU A 109 6.02 10.97 -5.52
C LEU A 109 5.57 11.48 -6.89
N GLU A 110 4.56 12.32 -6.94
CA GLU A 110 4.04 12.96 -8.17
C GLU A 110 4.24 14.48 -8.13
N GLY A 111 4.78 15.01 -7.03
CA GLY A 111 4.99 16.44 -6.85
C GLY A 111 3.71 17.21 -6.55
N CYS A 112 3.72 18.50 -6.86
CA CYS A 112 2.60 19.42 -6.61
C CYS A 112 1.81 19.63 -7.89
N PHE A 113 0.48 19.69 -7.77
CA PHE A 113 -0.43 19.93 -8.89
C PHE A 113 -0.90 21.38 -8.98
N GLU A 114 -0.89 22.09 -7.86
CA GLU A 114 -1.29 23.49 -7.77
C GLU A 114 -0.27 24.31 -6.98
N ALA A 115 -0.19 25.62 -7.27
CA ALA A 115 0.74 26.51 -6.57
C ALA A 115 0.51 26.58 -5.05
N ARG A 116 -0.74 26.42 -4.59
CA ARG A 116 -1.07 26.34 -3.15
C ARG A 116 -0.48 25.12 -2.46
N ASP A 117 -0.21 24.04 -3.19
CA ASP A 117 0.40 22.82 -2.63
C ASP A 117 1.83 23.07 -2.18
N LEU A 118 2.57 23.95 -2.87
CA LEU A 118 3.92 24.36 -2.50
C LEU A 118 3.98 25.05 -1.14
N GLU A 119 2.94 25.81 -0.78
CA GLU A 119 2.82 26.42 0.55
C GLU A 119 2.67 25.34 1.65
N LEU A 120 1.87 24.31 1.36
CA LEU A 120 1.72 23.17 2.27
C LEU A 120 3.00 22.34 2.36
N CYS A 121 3.71 22.14 1.25
CA CYS A 121 5.02 21.50 1.24
C CYS A 121 6.01 22.24 2.15
N SER A 122 6.06 23.55 2.08
CA SER A 122 6.90 24.37 2.99
C SER A 122 6.49 24.21 4.45
N ARG A 123 5.19 24.35 4.76
CA ARG A 123 4.66 24.25 6.14
C ARG A 123 4.88 22.87 6.77
N LEU A 124 4.74 21.81 5.98
CA LEU A 124 4.88 20.43 6.45
C LEU A 124 6.29 19.89 6.25
N SER A 125 7.24 20.69 5.74
CA SER A 125 8.61 20.28 5.40
C SER A 125 8.60 19.02 4.54
N LEU A 126 7.89 19.06 3.41
CA LEU A 126 7.81 17.97 2.46
C LEU A 126 8.86 18.11 1.37
N TRP A 127 9.38 16.98 0.93
CA TRP A 127 10.14 16.88 -0.32
C TRP A 127 9.18 16.50 -1.44
N HIS A 128 9.45 16.90 -2.66
CA HIS A 128 8.54 16.56 -3.75
C HIS A 128 9.26 16.27 -5.07
N VAL A 129 8.63 15.44 -5.88
CA VAL A 129 9.12 15.10 -7.21
C VAL A 129 8.78 16.24 -8.18
N VAL A 130 9.70 16.51 -9.10
CA VAL A 130 9.49 17.39 -10.26
C VAL A 130 9.67 16.54 -11.52
N HIS A 131 8.65 16.51 -12.38
CA HIS A 131 8.61 15.64 -13.55
C HIS A 131 8.15 16.33 -14.85
N CYS A 132 7.79 17.62 -14.79
CA CYS A 132 7.36 18.40 -15.94
C CYS A 132 7.76 19.89 -15.77
N ASN A 133 7.70 20.66 -16.87
CA ASN A 133 8.07 22.06 -16.85
C ASN A 133 7.11 22.92 -16.04
N GLU A 134 5.83 22.58 -16.04
CA GLU A 134 4.79 23.29 -15.30
C GLU A 134 5.09 23.30 -13.79
N GLN A 135 5.65 22.22 -13.26
CA GLN A 135 6.08 22.18 -11.85
C GLN A 135 7.31 23.06 -11.60
N ILE A 136 8.25 23.15 -12.55
CA ILE A 136 9.38 24.08 -12.47
C ILE A 136 8.88 25.53 -12.51
N ASP A 137 7.92 25.84 -13.40
CA ASP A 137 7.34 27.16 -13.52
C ASP A 137 6.58 27.58 -12.25
N MET A 138 5.83 26.64 -11.64
CA MET A 138 5.18 26.86 -10.34
C MET A 138 6.20 27.16 -9.24
N LEU A 139 7.29 26.42 -9.16
CA LEU A 139 8.37 26.68 -8.19
C LEU A 139 9.00 28.04 -8.41
N ALA A 140 9.33 28.39 -9.65
CA ALA A 140 9.94 29.67 -10.00
C ALA A 140 9.05 30.87 -9.63
N ALA A 141 7.73 30.72 -9.78
CA ALA A 141 6.75 31.76 -9.46
C ALA A 141 6.41 31.84 -7.96
N HIS A 142 6.72 30.80 -7.17
CA HIS A 142 6.31 30.71 -5.78
C HIS A 142 7.28 31.45 -4.83
N LYS A 143 6.71 32.22 -3.92
CA LYS A 143 7.47 32.86 -2.83
C LYS A 143 7.47 31.90 -1.64
N THR A 144 8.42 30.98 -1.60
CA THR A 144 8.55 30.05 -0.48
C THR A 144 9.07 30.73 0.78
N LEU A 145 8.63 30.24 1.95
CA LEU A 145 9.18 30.65 3.23
C LEU A 145 10.56 30.03 3.49
N SER A 146 10.83 28.87 2.88
CA SER A 146 12.10 28.14 2.94
C SER A 146 12.34 27.39 1.63
N PRO A 147 13.58 27.26 1.17
CA PRO A 147 13.91 26.44 0.02
C PRO A 147 13.47 24.99 0.23
N GLN A 148 13.11 24.30 -0.85
CA GLN A 148 12.55 22.96 -0.84
C GLN A 148 13.52 21.96 -1.48
N ARG A 149 13.53 20.73 -0.97
CA ARG A 149 14.24 19.61 -1.59
C ARG A 149 13.37 18.96 -2.64
N VAL A 150 13.93 18.74 -3.82
CA VAL A 150 13.21 18.17 -4.96
C VAL A 150 13.89 16.92 -5.49
N PHE A 151 13.09 15.98 -6.00
CA PHE A 151 13.56 14.83 -6.76
C PHE A 151 13.23 15.06 -8.24
N LEU A 152 14.25 15.38 -9.03
CA LEU A 152 14.06 15.51 -10.48
C LEU A 152 13.92 14.12 -11.10
N LYS A 153 12.76 13.87 -11.73
CA LYS A 153 12.43 12.56 -12.25
C LYS A 153 12.71 12.46 -13.73
N MET A 154 13.48 11.42 -14.10
CA MET A 154 13.72 11.01 -15.48
C MET A 154 12.75 9.91 -15.92
N ASN A 155 12.21 10.03 -17.11
CA ASN A 155 11.61 8.94 -17.85
C ASN A 155 12.73 8.17 -18.60
N SER A 156 13.24 7.13 -17.99
CA SER A 156 14.29 6.29 -18.56
C SER A 156 13.75 5.13 -19.41
N GLY A 157 12.42 5.09 -19.66
CA GLY A 157 11.80 4.07 -20.51
C GLY A 157 10.43 3.56 -20.04
N MET A 158 9.95 3.97 -18.86
CA MET A 158 8.61 3.58 -18.39
C MET A 158 7.47 4.34 -19.08
N ASN A 159 7.73 5.50 -19.63
CA ASN A 159 6.79 6.36 -20.37
C ASN A 159 5.52 6.73 -19.61
N ARG A 160 5.68 7.02 -18.30
CA ARG A 160 4.58 7.45 -17.43
C ARG A 160 4.75 8.90 -16.95
N LEU A 161 5.83 9.21 -16.24
CA LEU A 161 6.17 10.54 -15.73
C LEU A 161 7.69 10.75 -15.80
N GLY A 162 8.11 12.00 -15.97
CA GLY A 162 9.51 12.41 -15.95
C GLY A 162 9.97 13.04 -17.26
N PHE A 163 11.06 13.78 -17.17
CA PHE A 163 11.73 14.35 -18.36
C PHE A 163 12.43 13.26 -19.13
N THR A 164 12.38 13.32 -20.47
CA THR A 164 13.19 12.41 -21.31
C THR A 164 14.68 12.71 -21.10
N PRO A 165 15.59 11.76 -21.40
CA PRO A 165 17.03 11.99 -21.27
C PRO A 165 17.50 13.28 -21.93
N GLU A 166 17.00 13.62 -23.14
CA GLU A 166 17.37 14.80 -23.90
C GLU A 166 16.98 16.11 -23.21
N ARG A 167 15.89 16.11 -22.42
CA ARG A 167 15.37 17.28 -21.74
C ARG A 167 15.81 17.39 -20.27
N TYR A 168 16.36 16.33 -19.73
CA TYR A 168 16.64 16.22 -18.30
C TYR A 168 17.65 17.25 -17.80
N ARG A 169 18.76 17.43 -18.52
CA ARG A 169 19.79 18.41 -18.15
C ARG A 169 19.27 19.84 -18.18
N ALA A 170 18.44 20.19 -19.15
CA ALA A 170 17.84 21.52 -19.23
C ALA A 170 16.90 21.76 -18.01
N ALA A 171 16.13 20.75 -17.61
CA ALA A 171 15.28 20.82 -16.43
C ALA A 171 16.12 20.94 -15.14
N TRP A 172 17.22 20.16 -15.01
CA TRP A 172 18.14 20.26 -13.89
C TRP A 172 18.77 21.67 -13.80
N THR A 173 19.26 22.21 -14.91
CA THR A 173 19.85 23.56 -14.95
C THR A 173 18.84 24.62 -14.53
N ARG A 174 17.58 24.50 -14.98
CA ARG A 174 16.51 25.42 -14.57
C ARG A 174 16.24 25.36 -13.07
N LEU A 175 16.16 24.17 -12.49
CA LEU A 175 15.94 23.99 -11.04
C LEU A 175 17.11 24.50 -10.21
N ASN A 176 18.35 24.23 -10.66
CA ASN A 176 19.57 24.53 -9.91
C ASN A 176 19.82 26.04 -9.70
N VAL A 177 19.20 26.90 -10.49
CA VAL A 177 19.31 28.35 -10.34
C VAL A 177 18.16 28.97 -9.55
N LEU A 178 17.15 28.17 -9.15
CA LEU A 178 16.00 28.67 -8.42
C LEU A 178 16.34 28.83 -6.93
N PRO A 179 16.17 30.02 -6.34
CA PRO A 179 16.36 30.21 -4.90
C PRO A 179 15.33 29.44 -4.05
N GLN A 180 14.26 28.94 -4.66
CA GLN A 180 13.25 28.11 -4.04
C GLN A 180 13.67 26.64 -3.87
N VAL A 181 14.78 26.22 -4.48
CA VAL A 181 15.29 24.85 -4.45
C VAL A 181 16.57 24.80 -3.61
N ASP A 182 16.57 23.98 -2.58
CA ASP A 182 17.73 23.76 -1.69
C ASP A 182 18.64 22.64 -2.23
N GLU A 183 18.03 21.52 -2.60
CA GLU A 183 18.73 20.33 -3.05
C GLU A 183 17.96 19.61 -4.16
N ILE A 184 18.68 19.12 -5.16
CA ILE A 184 18.13 18.34 -6.25
C ILE A 184 18.65 16.92 -6.16
N SER A 185 17.78 15.97 -5.85
CA SER A 185 18.04 14.53 -5.96
C SER A 185 17.58 14.02 -7.33
N LEU A 186 18.22 12.96 -7.82
CA LEU A 186 18.01 12.40 -9.15
C LEU A 186 17.18 11.12 -9.05
N MET A 187 16.11 11.00 -9.83
CA MET A 187 15.19 9.87 -9.72
C MET A 187 14.82 9.28 -11.07
N THR A 188 14.63 7.96 -11.11
CA THR A 188 13.88 7.27 -12.17
C THR A 188 12.98 6.18 -11.58
N HIS A 189 12.28 5.44 -12.43
CA HIS A 189 11.47 4.28 -12.03
C HIS A 189 11.54 3.21 -13.11
N PHE A 190 11.87 1.98 -12.70
CA PHE A 190 12.02 0.86 -13.62
C PHE A 190 10.67 0.27 -13.99
N SER A 191 10.50 -0.03 -15.27
CA SER A 191 9.27 -0.59 -15.84
C SER A 191 9.23 -2.11 -15.83
N ASP A 192 10.39 -2.76 -15.78
CA ASP A 192 10.54 -4.20 -16.02
C ASP A 192 11.59 -4.83 -15.08
N ALA A 193 11.76 -4.28 -13.88
CA ALA A 193 12.68 -4.83 -12.88
C ALA A 193 12.26 -6.23 -12.39
N ASP A 194 10.99 -6.55 -12.52
CA ASP A 194 10.36 -7.85 -12.26
C ASP A 194 10.31 -8.76 -13.50
N GLY A 195 10.57 -8.23 -14.67
CA GLY A 195 10.43 -8.93 -15.94
C GLY A 195 11.77 -9.22 -16.65
N PRO A 196 11.69 -9.83 -17.85
CA PRO A 196 12.85 -10.33 -18.58
C PRO A 196 13.78 -9.24 -19.15
N LYS A 197 13.31 -8.01 -19.35
CA LYS A 197 14.15 -6.89 -19.84
C LYS A 197 15.08 -6.37 -18.76
N GLY A 198 14.73 -6.58 -17.47
CA GLY A 198 15.50 -6.13 -16.33
C GLY A 198 15.67 -4.61 -16.27
N VAL A 199 16.80 -4.16 -15.72
CA VAL A 199 17.04 -2.73 -15.41
C VAL A 199 18.16 -2.10 -16.23
N ALA A 200 19.01 -2.90 -16.89
CA ALA A 200 20.27 -2.43 -17.49
C ALA A 200 20.10 -1.30 -18.51
N ALA A 201 19.13 -1.40 -19.40
CA ALA A 201 18.88 -0.37 -20.42
C ALA A 201 18.42 0.96 -19.79
N GLN A 202 17.56 0.91 -18.78
CA GLN A 202 17.08 2.09 -18.08
C GLN A 202 18.15 2.73 -17.18
N ILE A 203 19.04 1.93 -16.57
CA ILE A 203 20.23 2.42 -15.86
C ILE A 203 21.14 3.15 -16.84
N LYS A 204 21.45 2.54 -17.98
CA LYS A 204 22.30 3.16 -19.02
C LYS A 204 21.72 4.50 -19.48
N ALA A 205 20.42 4.55 -19.75
CA ALA A 205 19.75 5.80 -20.14
C ALA A 205 19.84 6.86 -19.05
N PHE A 206 19.67 6.48 -17.79
CA PHE A 206 19.77 7.38 -16.65
C PHE A 206 21.22 7.90 -16.49
N GLU A 207 22.19 7.03 -16.45
CA GLU A 207 23.60 7.38 -16.23
C GLU A 207 24.22 8.19 -17.38
N SER A 208 23.80 7.95 -18.61
CA SER A 208 24.30 8.70 -19.76
C SER A 208 24.09 10.22 -19.63
N VAL A 209 23.13 10.62 -18.81
CA VAL A 209 22.73 12.04 -18.62
C VAL A 209 23.10 12.57 -17.23
N THR A 210 23.22 11.67 -16.24
CA THR A 210 23.34 12.08 -14.83
C THR A 210 24.71 11.80 -14.19
N HIS A 211 25.65 11.17 -14.91
CA HIS A 211 26.91 10.69 -14.36
C HIS A 211 27.76 11.78 -13.67
N ASP A 212 27.68 13.02 -14.14
CA ASP A 212 28.40 14.19 -13.65
C ASP A 212 27.50 15.19 -12.88
N LEU A 213 26.19 14.89 -12.73
CA LEU A 213 25.29 15.74 -11.96
C LEU A 213 25.39 15.38 -10.46
N PRO A 214 25.51 16.40 -9.59
CA PRO A 214 25.46 16.19 -8.16
C PRO A 214 24.05 15.84 -7.69
N GLY A 215 23.96 15.26 -6.50
CA GLY A 215 22.71 14.95 -5.83
C GLY A 215 22.52 13.45 -5.57
N GLU A 216 21.73 13.15 -4.56
CA GLU A 216 21.38 11.79 -4.19
C GLU A 216 20.52 11.11 -5.28
N ARG A 217 20.63 9.80 -5.36
CA ARG A 217 19.96 9.00 -6.39
C ARG A 217 18.88 8.10 -5.79
N SER A 218 17.73 8.05 -6.44
CA SER A 218 16.64 7.16 -6.06
C SER A 218 16.12 6.40 -7.29
N LEU A 219 16.52 5.14 -7.42
CA LEU A 219 16.27 4.34 -8.62
C LEU A 219 15.31 3.19 -8.36
N SER A 220 15.55 2.39 -7.31
CA SER A 220 14.97 1.08 -7.10
C SER A 220 13.56 1.11 -6.51
N ASN A 221 12.64 0.35 -7.13
CA ASN A 221 11.38 -0.12 -6.56
C ASN A 221 11.60 -1.49 -5.86
N SER A 222 10.55 -2.17 -5.40
CA SER A 222 10.65 -3.48 -4.72
C SER A 222 11.41 -4.52 -5.55
N ALA A 223 11.07 -4.67 -6.82
CA ALA A 223 11.74 -5.61 -7.73
C ALA A 223 13.21 -5.23 -7.94
N GLY A 224 13.50 -3.95 -8.16
CA GLY A 224 14.86 -3.45 -8.31
C GLY A 224 15.73 -3.79 -7.10
N VAL A 225 15.21 -3.62 -5.89
CA VAL A 225 15.94 -3.92 -4.65
C VAL A 225 16.19 -5.42 -4.48
N LEU A 226 15.17 -6.26 -4.68
CA LEU A 226 15.24 -7.68 -4.36
C LEU A 226 15.90 -8.50 -5.47
N ARG A 227 15.64 -8.18 -6.75
CA ARG A 227 16.17 -8.95 -7.89
C ARG A 227 17.53 -8.48 -8.39
N HIS A 228 17.83 -7.18 -8.24
CA HIS A 228 19.02 -6.54 -8.81
C HIS A 228 19.92 -5.87 -7.76
N PRO A 229 20.16 -6.48 -6.60
CA PRO A 229 20.93 -5.81 -5.54
C PRO A 229 22.35 -5.47 -6.00
N GLY A 230 23.02 -6.36 -6.76
CA GLY A 230 24.38 -6.14 -7.24
C GLY A 230 24.51 -5.02 -8.28
N GLU A 231 23.47 -4.74 -9.07
CA GLU A 231 23.47 -3.68 -10.09
C GLU A 231 23.11 -2.31 -9.52
N LEU A 232 22.32 -2.28 -8.44
CA LEU A 232 21.67 -1.07 -7.95
C LEU A 232 22.11 -0.62 -6.56
N ALA A 233 22.71 -1.51 -5.75
CA ALA A 233 23.09 -1.18 -4.36
C ALA A 233 24.06 0.01 -4.30
N ALA A 234 25.09 0.02 -5.18
CA ALA A 234 26.08 1.09 -5.23
C ALA A 234 25.62 2.36 -5.96
N ARG A 235 24.38 2.40 -6.45
CA ARG A 235 23.86 3.46 -7.34
C ARG A 235 22.64 4.18 -6.79
N SER A 236 22.12 3.75 -5.64
CA SER A 236 20.92 4.32 -5.03
C SER A 236 21.20 4.72 -3.59
N ASP A 237 21.14 6.02 -3.30
CA ASP A 237 21.17 6.55 -1.94
C ASP A 237 19.83 6.33 -1.23
N TRP A 238 18.75 6.25 -2.02
CA TRP A 238 17.39 6.01 -1.57
C TRP A 238 16.71 4.92 -2.38
N ILE A 239 16.15 3.92 -1.70
CA ILE A 239 15.28 2.90 -2.29
C ILE A 239 13.82 3.16 -1.95
N ARG A 240 12.91 2.72 -2.82
CA ARG A 240 11.45 2.94 -2.72
C ARG A 240 10.69 1.62 -2.77
N PRO A 241 10.88 0.72 -1.79
CA PRO A 241 10.10 -0.50 -1.73
C PRO A 241 8.65 -0.18 -1.41
N GLY A 242 7.74 -0.70 -2.23
CA GLY A 242 6.30 -0.68 -1.99
C GLY A 242 5.85 -2.07 -1.59
N ILE A 243 5.43 -2.85 -2.58
CA ILE A 243 4.72 -4.12 -2.39
C ILE A 243 5.46 -5.12 -1.50
N ALA A 244 6.78 -5.19 -1.56
CA ALA A 244 7.56 -6.09 -0.72
C ALA A 244 7.38 -5.78 0.77
N VAL A 245 7.26 -4.51 1.15
CA VAL A 245 7.00 -4.11 2.54
C VAL A 245 5.64 -4.61 3.01
N TYR A 246 4.68 -4.75 2.08
CA TYR A 246 3.33 -5.24 2.36
C TYR A 246 3.18 -6.76 2.18
N GLY A 247 4.29 -7.50 2.01
CA GLY A 247 4.30 -8.96 2.05
C GLY A 247 3.75 -9.66 0.82
N SER A 248 3.80 -9.02 -0.35
CA SER A 248 3.49 -9.59 -1.65
C SER A 248 4.77 -9.59 -2.50
N ALA A 249 4.96 -10.64 -3.31
CA ALA A 249 6.15 -10.78 -4.14
C ALA A 249 6.12 -9.80 -5.31
N PRO A 250 7.23 -9.10 -5.60
CA PRO A 250 7.26 -8.17 -6.73
C PRO A 250 7.29 -8.86 -8.10
N ASP A 251 7.60 -10.16 -8.13
CA ASP A 251 7.85 -10.98 -9.33
C ASP A 251 7.08 -12.31 -9.34
N PHE A 252 5.97 -12.38 -8.61
CA PHE A 252 5.09 -13.55 -8.67
C PHE A 252 4.56 -13.77 -10.11
N PRO A 253 4.52 -15.01 -10.64
CA PRO A 253 4.72 -16.29 -9.96
C PRO A 253 6.16 -16.84 -10.01
N GLU A 254 7.15 -16.10 -10.52
CA GLU A 254 8.53 -16.60 -10.56
C GLU A 254 9.08 -16.94 -9.18
N ARG A 255 8.78 -16.07 -8.20
CA ARG A 255 9.08 -16.29 -6.78
C ARG A 255 7.87 -15.91 -5.93
N SER A 256 7.67 -16.65 -4.87
CA SER A 256 6.67 -16.34 -3.85
C SER A 256 7.18 -15.29 -2.85
N ALA A 257 6.28 -14.70 -2.07
CA ALA A 257 6.66 -13.84 -0.95
C ALA A 257 7.56 -14.58 0.06
N ALA A 258 7.30 -15.88 0.30
CA ALA A 258 8.12 -16.70 1.19
C ALA A 258 9.55 -16.91 0.67
N ASP A 259 9.76 -17.07 -0.65
CA ASP A 259 11.09 -17.18 -1.25
C ASP A 259 11.92 -15.91 -1.04
N TRP A 260 11.26 -14.75 -0.96
CA TRP A 260 11.88 -13.48 -0.61
C TRP A 260 12.04 -13.27 0.91
N GLY A 261 11.52 -14.17 1.75
CA GLY A 261 11.49 -14.05 3.20
C GLY A 261 10.51 -12.96 3.68
N LEU A 262 9.45 -12.70 2.93
CA LEU A 262 8.42 -11.73 3.26
C LEU A 262 7.26 -12.40 4.01
N LEU A 263 6.66 -11.67 4.94
CA LEU A 263 5.52 -12.11 5.74
C LEU A 263 4.24 -11.38 5.31
N PRO A 264 3.07 -12.01 5.31
CA PRO A 264 1.80 -11.35 5.06
C PRO A 264 1.55 -10.23 6.08
N THR A 265 1.26 -9.03 5.62
CA THR A 265 0.98 -7.88 6.48
C THR A 265 -0.51 -7.61 6.67
N MET A 266 -1.34 -8.22 5.82
CA MET A 266 -2.80 -8.18 5.92
C MET A 266 -3.35 -9.60 5.83
N THR A 267 -4.26 -9.93 6.73
CA THR A 267 -5.10 -11.14 6.64
C THR A 267 -6.54 -10.73 6.49
N LEU A 268 -7.23 -11.22 5.46
CA LEU A 268 -8.68 -11.13 5.35
C LEU A 268 -9.30 -12.47 5.71
N ARG A 269 -10.10 -12.48 6.78
CA ARG A 269 -10.81 -13.68 7.27
C ARG A 269 -12.31 -13.46 7.33
N SER A 270 -13.04 -14.53 7.16
CA SER A 270 -14.48 -14.60 7.36
C SER A 270 -14.89 -15.98 7.91
N LYS A 271 -16.17 -16.30 7.90
CA LYS A 271 -16.69 -17.59 8.36
C LYS A 271 -17.72 -18.15 7.40
N ILE A 272 -17.88 -19.47 7.45
CA ILE A 272 -19.00 -20.15 6.81
C ILE A 272 -20.29 -19.81 7.55
N ILE A 273 -21.30 -19.34 6.82
CA ILE A 273 -22.61 -18.91 7.34
C ILE A 273 -23.75 -19.86 6.92
N ALA A 274 -23.50 -20.75 5.94
CA ALA A 274 -24.41 -21.80 5.55
C ALA A 274 -23.65 -22.95 4.89
N VAL A 275 -24.20 -24.14 4.95
CA VAL A 275 -23.69 -25.32 4.24
C VAL A 275 -24.80 -25.89 3.38
N GLN A 276 -24.47 -26.29 2.13
CA GLN A 276 -25.39 -26.97 1.21
C GLN A 276 -24.79 -28.32 0.80
N ASN A 277 -25.64 -29.32 0.67
CA ASN A 277 -25.31 -30.62 0.12
C ASN A 277 -25.83 -30.68 -1.31
N LEU A 278 -24.92 -30.87 -2.26
CA LEU A 278 -25.25 -30.95 -3.69
C LEU A 278 -25.21 -32.39 -4.15
N VAL A 279 -26.05 -32.72 -5.12
CA VAL A 279 -25.96 -33.96 -5.91
C VAL A 279 -25.40 -33.65 -7.29
N ALA A 280 -25.00 -34.68 -8.02
CA ALA A 280 -24.53 -34.49 -9.41
C ALA A 280 -25.61 -33.82 -10.26
N GLY A 281 -25.23 -32.79 -10.99
CA GLY A 281 -26.11 -31.96 -11.81
C GLY A 281 -26.57 -30.65 -11.15
N ASP A 282 -26.45 -30.52 -9.82
CA ASP A 282 -26.78 -29.25 -9.15
C ASP A 282 -25.81 -28.15 -9.56
N THR A 283 -26.34 -26.92 -9.62
CA THR A 283 -25.54 -25.73 -10.03
C THR A 283 -25.38 -24.73 -8.89
N VAL A 284 -24.32 -23.92 -8.96
CA VAL A 284 -23.97 -22.93 -7.94
C VAL A 284 -23.89 -21.52 -8.51
N GLY A 285 -24.55 -20.59 -7.82
CA GLY A 285 -24.41 -19.15 -7.98
C GLY A 285 -25.02 -18.58 -9.26
N TYR A 286 -24.76 -17.27 -9.48
CA TYR A 286 -25.30 -16.54 -10.64
C TYR A 286 -24.81 -17.13 -11.96
N GLY A 287 -25.78 -17.33 -12.88
CA GLY A 287 -25.55 -17.90 -14.21
C GLY A 287 -25.21 -19.37 -14.18
N SER A 288 -25.43 -20.08 -13.04
CA SER A 288 -25.16 -21.52 -12.89
C SER A 288 -23.77 -21.91 -13.42
N SER A 289 -22.77 -21.09 -13.13
CA SER A 289 -21.42 -21.19 -13.73
C SER A 289 -20.59 -22.36 -13.21
N PHE A 290 -21.06 -23.01 -12.15
CA PHE A 290 -20.48 -24.27 -11.64
C PHE A 290 -21.59 -25.33 -11.61
N THR A 291 -21.25 -26.53 -12.05
CA THR A 291 -22.13 -27.71 -11.94
C THR A 291 -21.42 -28.79 -11.17
N ALA A 292 -22.04 -29.31 -10.14
CA ALA A 292 -21.51 -30.42 -9.36
C ALA A 292 -21.48 -31.71 -10.22
N THR A 293 -20.32 -32.31 -10.35
CA THR A 293 -20.14 -33.59 -11.11
C THR A 293 -20.40 -34.83 -10.28
N GLN A 294 -20.46 -34.65 -8.97
CA GLN A 294 -20.72 -35.71 -7.98
C GLN A 294 -21.35 -35.07 -6.74
N ALA A 295 -21.81 -35.91 -5.80
CA ALA A 295 -22.25 -35.43 -4.50
C ALA A 295 -21.12 -34.66 -3.81
N MET A 296 -21.37 -33.46 -3.33
CA MET A 296 -20.38 -32.63 -2.64
C MET A 296 -21.02 -31.70 -1.62
N ARG A 297 -20.23 -31.20 -0.68
CA ARG A 297 -20.62 -30.19 0.28
C ARG A 297 -19.97 -28.88 -0.08
N ILE A 298 -20.74 -27.81 -0.01
CA ILE A 298 -20.23 -26.44 -0.20
C ILE A 298 -20.56 -25.56 1.01
N GLY A 299 -19.67 -24.63 1.32
CA GLY A 299 -19.85 -23.60 2.33
C GLY A 299 -20.13 -22.26 1.70
N VAL A 300 -21.11 -21.54 2.21
CA VAL A 300 -21.35 -20.13 1.87
C VAL A 300 -20.59 -19.28 2.89
N VAL A 301 -19.75 -18.38 2.40
CA VAL A 301 -18.86 -17.53 3.21
C VAL A 301 -19.36 -16.10 3.17
N ALA A 302 -19.35 -15.40 4.31
CA ALA A 302 -19.75 -14.00 4.44
C ALA A 302 -18.67 -13.04 3.93
N CYS A 303 -18.37 -13.09 2.64
CA CYS A 303 -17.46 -12.19 1.93
C CYS A 303 -17.85 -12.13 0.45
N GLY A 304 -17.79 -10.94 -0.14
CA GLY A 304 -18.04 -10.77 -1.57
C GLY A 304 -17.38 -9.50 -2.12
N TYR A 305 -17.74 -9.11 -3.35
CA TYR A 305 -17.06 -8.00 -4.00
C TYR A 305 -17.34 -6.63 -3.33
N ALA A 306 -18.41 -6.47 -2.56
CA ALA A 306 -18.65 -5.26 -1.80
C ALA A 306 -17.79 -5.17 -0.51
N ASP A 307 -17.08 -6.25 -0.15
CA ASP A 307 -16.06 -6.25 0.90
C ASP A 307 -14.65 -5.98 0.34
N GLY A 308 -14.52 -5.92 -0.99
CA GLY A 308 -13.24 -5.75 -1.69
C GLY A 308 -12.67 -7.06 -2.27
N TYR A 309 -13.39 -8.19 -2.15
CA TYR A 309 -12.95 -9.44 -2.77
C TYR A 309 -13.18 -9.39 -4.30
N PRO A 310 -12.19 -9.77 -5.14
CA PRO A 310 -12.30 -9.54 -6.59
C PRO A 310 -13.49 -10.25 -7.22
N ARG A 311 -14.34 -9.51 -7.91
CA ARG A 311 -15.49 -10.06 -8.65
C ARG A 311 -15.06 -11.01 -9.77
N HIS A 312 -13.84 -10.84 -10.27
CA HIS A 312 -13.28 -11.61 -11.38
C HIS A 312 -12.72 -12.98 -10.95
N CYS A 313 -12.56 -13.23 -9.66
CA CYS A 313 -12.15 -14.55 -9.16
C CYS A 313 -13.12 -15.62 -9.64
N THR A 314 -12.56 -16.65 -10.28
CA THR A 314 -13.32 -17.74 -10.88
C THR A 314 -13.40 -18.96 -9.94
N THR A 315 -14.20 -19.96 -10.32
CA THR A 315 -14.14 -21.28 -9.72
C THR A 315 -12.68 -21.78 -9.71
N GLY A 316 -12.23 -22.28 -8.56
CA GLY A 316 -10.84 -22.75 -8.40
C GLY A 316 -9.93 -21.77 -7.67
N THR A 317 -10.36 -20.51 -7.42
CA THR A 317 -9.58 -19.56 -6.62
C THR A 317 -9.31 -20.15 -5.23
N PRO A 318 -8.04 -20.13 -4.75
CA PRO A 318 -7.69 -20.73 -3.48
C PRO A 318 -8.26 -19.95 -2.29
N VAL A 319 -8.66 -20.70 -1.26
CA VAL A 319 -9.01 -20.21 0.08
C VAL A 319 -8.52 -21.21 1.11
N LEU A 320 -8.38 -20.83 2.38
CA LEU A 320 -8.19 -21.80 3.46
C LEU A 320 -9.47 -21.91 4.29
N VAL A 321 -9.92 -23.13 4.55
CA VAL A 321 -11.01 -23.42 5.50
C VAL A 321 -10.41 -24.16 6.68
N ASP A 322 -10.52 -23.60 7.89
CA ASP A 322 -9.86 -24.11 9.10
C ASP A 322 -8.36 -24.44 8.87
N GLY A 323 -7.67 -23.61 8.07
CA GLY A 323 -6.26 -23.75 7.72
C GLY A 323 -5.96 -24.76 6.59
N VAL A 324 -6.96 -25.48 6.08
CA VAL A 324 -6.80 -26.44 4.98
C VAL A 324 -7.15 -25.78 3.64
N ARG A 325 -6.31 -26.01 2.62
CA ARG A 325 -6.51 -25.44 1.29
C ARG A 325 -7.75 -26.01 0.61
N CYS A 326 -8.65 -25.11 0.28
CA CYS A 326 -9.89 -25.33 -0.47
C CYS A 326 -9.92 -24.43 -1.70
N ARG A 327 -11.02 -24.43 -2.42
CA ARG A 327 -11.26 -23.58 -3.61
C ARG A 327 -12.65 -22.97 -3.60
N THR A 328 -12.80 -21.84 -4.24
CA THR A 328 -14.11 -21.26 -4.54
C THR A 328 -14.83 -22.07 -5.61
N VAL A 329 -16.17 -22.06 -5.59
CA VAL A 329 -17.03 -22.62 -6.63
C VAL A 329 -18.13 -21.62 -7.02
N GLY A 330 -18.40 -21.49 -8.31
CA GLY A 330 -19.34 -20.49 -8.82
C GLY A 330 -18.75 -19.07 -8.85
N ARG A 331 -19.61 -18.09 -9.12
CA ARG A 331 -19.24 -16.67 -9.22
C ARG A 331 -19.26 -15.99 -7.86
N VAL A 332 -18.36 -15.05 -7.66
CA VAL A 332 -18.38 -14.15 -6.49
C VAL A 332 -19.66 -13.28 -6.54
N SER A 333 -20.42 -13.28 -5.45
CA SER A 333 -21.58 -12.42 -5.26
C SER A 333 -21.21 -11.12 -4.54
N MET A 334 -22.19 -10.20 -4.38
CA MET A 334 -21.96 -8.92 -3.69
C MET A 334 -21.44 -9.14 -2.26
N ASP A 335 -22.05 -10.06 -1.52
CA ASP A 335 -21.83 -10.25 -0.07
C ASP A 335 -21.39 -11.65 0.30
N MET A 336 -21.30 -12.59 -0.66
CA MET A 336 -21.03 -14.01 -0.41
C MET A 336 -20.16 -14.60 -1.50
N ILE A 337 -19.34 -15.58 -1.10
CA ILE A 337 -18.66 -16.53 -1.99
C ILE A 337 -19.02 -17.95 -1.54
N THR A 338 -18.83 -18.90 -2.43
CA THR A 338 -19.07 -20.32 -2.15
C THR A 338 -17.77 -21.09 -2.26
N VAL A 339 -17.50 -22.01 -1.32
CA VAL A 339 -16.28 -22.80 -1.26
C VAL A 339 -16.59 -24.30 -1.23
N ASP A 340 -15.72 -25.10 -1.86
CA ASP A 340 -15.77 -26.55 -1.84
C ASP A 340 -15.25 -27.07 -0.50
N LEU A 341 -16.08 -27.81 0.25
CA LEU A 341 -15.73 -28.38 1.55
C LEU A 341 -15.26 -29.85 1.47
N SER A 342 -15.11 -30.40 0.28
CA SER A 342 -14.66 -31.80 0.11
C SER A 342 -13.32 -32.08 0.80
N PRO A 343 -12.31 -31.13 0.79
CA PRO A 343 -11.04 -31.34 1.50
C PRO A 343 -11.19 -31.32 3.04
N VAL A 344 -12.28 -30.73 3.57
CA VAL A 344 -12.48 -30.50 5.01
C VAL A 344 -13.89 -31.01 5.42
N PRO A 345 -14.12 -32.31 5.47
CA PRO A 345 -15.46 -32.86 5.75
C PRO A 345 -16.05 -32.45 7.10
N ALA A 346 -15.21 -32.09 8.08
CA ALA A 346 -15.64 -31.65 9.40
C ALA A 346 -16.06 -30.13 9.42
N ALA A 347 -15.71 -29.35 8.40
CA ALA A 347 -16.05 -27.95 8.37
C ALA A 347 -17.57 -27.72 8.24
N GLY A 348 -18.06 -26.65 8.88
CA GLY A 348 -19.47 -26.31 8.93
C GLY A 348 -19.70 -24.84 9.24
N MET A 349 -20.92 -24.52 9.69
CA MET A 349 -21.24 -23.15 10.12
C MET A 349 -20.27 -22.69 11.22
N GLY A 350 -19.69 -21.49 11.06
CA GLY A 350 -18.73 -20.93 11.99
C GLY A 350 -17.27 -21.27 11.70
N SER A 351 -16.96 -22.26 10.83
CA SER A 351 -15.60 -22.57 10.38
C SER A 351 -14.94 -21.31 9.79
N GLU A 352 -13.66 -21.10 10.15
CA GLU A 352 -12.88 -19.97 9.67
C GLU A 352 -12.55 -20.12 8.17
N VAL A 353 -12.69 -19.04 7.43
CA VAL A 353 -12.24 -18.97 6.04
C VAL A 353 -11.23 -17.84 5.89
N THR A 354 -9.99 -18.19 5.55
CA THR A 354 -8.95 -17.21 5.21
C THR A 354 -8.96 -16.98 3.71
N LEU A 355 -9.19 -15.74 3.30
CA LEU A 355 -9.29 -15.33 1.90
C LEU A 355 -7.92 -14.96 1.34
N TRP A 356 -7.04 -14.39 2.16
CA TRP A 356 -5.59 -14.27 2.00
C TRP A 356 -4.95 -13.95 3.35
N GLY A 357 -3.64 -14.13 3.44
CA GLY A 357 -2.86 -13.92 4.66
C GLY A 357 -2.73 -15.19 5.51
N GLN A 358 -2.72 -15.06 6.82
CA GLN A 358 -2.45 -16.14 7.75
C GLN A 358 -3.70 -16.58 8.48
N SER A 359 -4.00 -17.89 8.47
CA SER A 359 -5.07 -18.50 9.27
C SER A 359 -4.73 -18.48 10.76
N SER A 360 -5.74 -18.67 11.62
CA SER A 360 -5.53 -18.79 13.08
C SER A 360 -4.61 -19.98 13.45
N GLY A 361 -4.55 -21.01 12.61
CA GLY A 361 -3.66 -22.18 12.76
C GLY A 361 -2.26 -21.98 12.19
N GLY A 362 -1.93 -20.79 11.65
CA GLY A 362 -0.60 -20.47 11.11
C GLY A 362 -0.40 -20.80 9.63
N ALA A 363 -1.34 -21.47 8.96
CA ALA A 363 -1.26 -21.71 7.53
C ALA A 363 -1.38 -20.39 6.75
N VAL A 364 -0.57 -20.21 5.71
CA VAL A 364 -0.52 -18.99 4.90
C VAL A 364 -1.11 -19.22 3.51
N LEU A 365 -2.00 -18.33 3.10
CA LEU A 365 -2.45 -18.18 1.72
C LEU A 365 -1.88 -16.87 1.19
N PRO A 366 -0.88 -16.90 0.31
CA PRO A 366 -0.32 -15.68 -0.30
C PRO A 366 -1.40 -14.90 -1.06
N ILE A 367 -1.43 -13.61 -0.86
CA ILE A 367 -2.35 -12.71 -1.58
C ILE A 367 -2.11 -12.78 -3.09
N ASP A 368 -0.87 -13.04 -3.50
CA ASP A 368 -0.45 -13.14 -4.90
C ASP A 368 -1.17 -14.27 -5.63
N GLU A 369 -1.40 -15.41 -4.98
CA GLU A 369 -2.13 -16.54 -5.57
C GLU A 369 -3.61 -16.20 -5.81
N VAL A 370 -4.23 -15.48 -4.88
CA VAL A 370 -5.63 -15.03 -5.01
C VAL A 370 -5.73 -13.97 -6.10
N ALA A 371 -4.76 -13.06 -6.14
CA ALA A 371 -4.68 -12.01 -7.17
C ALA A 371 -4.51 -12.61 -8.57
N GLN A 372 -3.62 -13.59 -8.73
CA GLN A 372 -3.41 -14.30 -9.99
C GLN A 372 -4.69 -15.00 -10.47
N ALA A 373 -5.41 -15.68 -9.56
CA ALA A 373 -6.69 -16.30 -9.89
C ALA A 373 -7.78 -15.29 -10.30
N GLY A 374 -7.68 -14.04 -9.80
CA GLY A 374 -8.52 -12.92 -10.20
C GLY A 374 -8.02 -12.17 -11.43
N GLY A 375 -6.88 -12.57 -12.03
CA GLY A 375 -6.29 -11.87 -13.19
C GLY A 375 -5.74 -10.49 -12.84
N THR A 376 -5.26 -10.29 -11.61
CA THR A 376 -4.75 -9.03 -11.11
C THR A 376 -3.49 -9.22 -10.25
N VAL A 377 -3.12 -8.23 -9.44
CA VAL A 377 -1.92 -8.19 -8.61
C VAL A 377 -2.28 -7.92 -7.13
N GLY A 378 -1.43 -8.38 -6.19
CA GLY A 378 -1.66 -8.21 -4.76
C GLY A 378 -1.91 -6.76 -4.32
N TYR A 379 -1.32 -5.78 -5.02
CA TYR A 379 -1.58 -4.34 -4.80
C TYR A 379 -3.07 -3.99 -4.86
N GLU A 380 -3.76 -4.48 -5.89
CA GLU A 380 -5.17 -4.15 -6.11
C GLU A 380 -6.04 -4.75 -5.02
N LEU A 381 -5.79 -6.00 -4.62
CA LEU A 381 -6.57 -6.65 -3.57
C LEU A 381 -6.46 -5.90 -2.23
N MET A 382 -5.26 -5.49 -1.85
CA MET A 382 -5.05 -4.75 -0.61
C MET A 382 -5.72 -3.37 -0.64
N CYS A 383 -5.58 -2.65 -1.75
CA CYS A 383 -6.18 -1.33 -1.93
C CYS A 383 -7.72 -1.38 -2.04
N ALA A 384 -8.29 -2.52 -2.50
CA ALA A 384 -9.73 -2.69 -2.70
C ALA A 384 -10.49 -2.98 -1.41
N LEU A 385 -9.81 -3.20 -0.27
CA LEU A 385 -10.47 -3.48 1.00
C LEU A 385 -11.50 -2.40 1.32
N ALA A 386 -12.77 -2.79 1.40
CA ALA A 386 -13.87 -1.85 1.55
C ALA A 386 -13.98 -1.32 2.99
N LEU A 387 -14.39 -0.06 3.15
CA LEU A 387 -14.55 0.61 4.46
C LEU A 387 -15.52 -0.11 5.41
N ARG A 388 -16.44 -0.94 4.88
CA ARG A 388 -17.38 -1.71 5.69
C ARG A 388 -16.74 -2.92 6.37
N VAL A 389 -15.54 -3.33 5.97
CA VAL A 389 -14.80 -4.41 6.62
C VAL A 389 -14.12 -3.86 7.87
N PRO A 390 -14.42 -4.40 9.05
CA PRO A 390 -13.71 -4.02 10.27
C PRO A 390 -12.22 -4.36 10.15
N VAL A 391 -11.35 -3.49 10.67
CA VAL A 391 -9.90 -3.68 10.64
C VAL A 391 -9.34 -3.60 12.05
N VAL A 392 -8.52 -4.57 12.42
CA VAL A 392 -7.76 -4.58 13.68
C VAL A 392 -6.26 -4.61 13.39
N VAL A 393 -5.46 -4.25 14.40
CA VAL A 393 -3.98 -4.31 14.35
C VAL A 393 -3.51 -5.31 15.40
N GLU A 394 -2.55 -6.15 14.99
CA GLU A 394 -1.85 -7.12 15.85
C GLU A 394 -0.33 -6.96 15.74
#